data_f609c9da25cde46e10a643e86b972662
#
_entry.id   f609c9da25cde46e10a643e86b972662
#
_cell.length_a   1.000
_cell.length_b   1.000
_cell.length_c   1.000
_cell.angle_alpha   90.00
_cell.angle_beta   90.00
_cell.angle_gamma   90.00
#
_symmetry.space_group_name_H-M   'P 1'
#
loop_
_entity.id
_entity.type
_entity.pdbx_description
1 polymer ?
#
loop_
_entity_poly.entity_id
_entity_poly.type
_entity_poly.pdbx_seq_one_letter_code
_entity_poly.pdbx_strand_id
1 'polypeptide(L)'
;PIGFLTGLAGFLFREFAFTLAIAVLISGVVAVTLSPIMSAYVNPEGGKEGKLTRRVNQYFDKIQQIYFKLLDTFFNWRPQILFVAIVLSLLSVPFYLMSQKELAPIEDQSSIQVVVEAPPESSQSYTSSKMNDTARVLNATEGGKFTWQIITAAAGFGGVELAPYEERENSVHDLLFDLYGRLGSVTGLSLFPILPASLPTAGQFDVEVVIRASDDPETIR
;
A
#
# COMPACT_ATOMS: atom_id res chain seq x y z
N PRO A 1 6.06 -18.70 -2.60
CA PRO A 1 7.09 -18.00 -1.80
C PRO A 1 6.47 -16.96 -0.84
N ILE A 2 5.51 -16.12 -1.32
CA ILE A 2 4.90 -15.05 -0.52
C ILE A 2 4.22 -15.56 0.76
N GLY A 3 3.57 -16.71 0.70
CA GLY A 3 2.92 -17.33 1.87
C GLY A 3 3.87 -17.75 3.01
N PHE A 4 5.18 -17.74 2.76
CA PHE A 4 6.21 -18.11 3.73
C PHE A 4 7.04 -16.92 4.22
N LEU A 5 6.66 -15.70 3.84
CA LEU A 5 7.27 -14.47 4.37
C LEU A 5 6.97 -14.33 5.86
N THR A 6 7.92 -13.77 6.59
CA THR A 6 7.79 -13.44 8.02
C THR A 6 7.59 -11.93 8.20
N GLY A 7 7.21 -11.52 9.42
CA GLY A 7 6.96 -10.11 9.74
C GLY A 7 5.62 -9.60 9.21
N LEU A 8 5.46 -8.28 9.17
CA LEU A 8 4.22 -7.59 8.79
C LEU A 8 3.77 -7.96 7.36
N ALA A 9 4.72 -7.98 6.41
CA ALA A 9 4.43 -8.38 5.04
C ALA A 9 3.89 -9.82 4.95
N GLY A 10 4.50 -10.74 5.72
CA GLY A 10 4.02 -12.12 5.80
C GLY A 10 2.62 -12.22 6.38
N PHE A 11 2.33 -11.46 7.43
CA PHE A 11 0.99 -11.43 8.05
C PHE A 11 -0.07 -10.94 7.05
N LEU A 12 0.17 -9.85 6.35
CA LEU A 12 -0.78 -9.26 5.40
C LEU A 12 -1.00 -10.13 4.15
N PHE A 13 0.06 -10.73 3.61
CA PHE A 13 -0.02 -11.42 2.33
C PHE A 13 -0.24 -12.92 2.43
N ARG A 14 -0.10 -13.53 3.61
CA ARG A 14 -0.21 -14.99 3.79
C ARG A 14 -1.58 -15.53 3.40
N GLU A 15 -2.65 -14.93 3.91
CA GLU A 15 -4.01 -15.38 3.63
C GLU A 15 -4.35 -15.22 2.14
N PHE A 16 -3.97 -14.10 1.56
CA PHE A 16 -4.14 -13.84 0.13
C PHE A 16 -3.37 -14.86 -0.73
N ALA A 17 -2.11 -15.14 -0.38
CA ALA A 17 -1.28 -16.09 -1.11
C ALA A 17 -1.82 -17.52 -1.08
N PHE A 18 -2.27 -18.00 0.08
CA PHE A 18 -2.87 -19.34 0.20
C PHE A 18 -4.21 -19.43 -0.50
N THR A 19 -5.07 -18.42 -0.37
CA THR A 19 -6.36 -18.36 -1.07
C THR A 19 -6.16 -18.43 -2.58
N LEU A 20 -5.23 -17.63 -3.11
CA LEU A 20 -4.91 -17.64 -4.54
C LEU A 20 -4.34 -19.00 -4.98
N ALA A 21 -3.42 -19.57 -4.22
CA ALA A 21 -2.84 -20.86 -4.54
C ALA A 21 -3.90 -21.99 -4.58
N ILE A 22 -4.79 -22.03 -3.60
CA ILE A 22 -5.90 -23.00 -3.55
C ILE A 22 -6.86 -22.78 -4.74
N ALA A 23 -7.23 -21.53 -5.03
CA ALA A 23 -8.10 -21.22 -6.17
C ALA A 23 -7.50 -21.69 -7.50
N VAL A 24 -6.20 -21.47 -7.71
CA VAL A 24 -5.48 -21.92 -8.91
C VAL A 24 -5.43 -23.44 -8.98
N LEU A 25 -5.18 -24.14 -7.85
CA LEU A 25 -5.18 -25.60 -7.81
C LEU A 25 -6.56 -26.18 -8.16
N ILE A 26 -7.64 -25.66 -7.56
CA ILE A 26 -8.99 -26.08 -7.87
C ILE A 26 -9.32 -25.81 -9.34
N SER A 27 -8.98 -24.63 -9.85
CA SER A 27 -9.15 -24.30 -11.26
C SER A 27 -8.40 -25.26 -12.19
N GLY A 28 -7.17 -25.63 -11.83
CA GLY A 28 -6.41 -26.64 -12.56
C GLY A 28 -7.09 -28.00 -12.59
N VAL A 29 -7.57 -28.49 -11.44
CA VAL A 29 -8.33 -29.75 -11.37
C VAL A 29 -9.59 -29.70 -12.24
N VAL A 30 -10.36 -28.62 -12.15
CA VAL A 30 -11.56 -28.42 -12.98
C VAL A 30 -11.22 -28.38 -14.47
N ALA A 31 -10.16 -27.67 -14.86
CA ALA A 31 -9.75 -27.60 -16.25
C ALA A 31 -9.36 -28.97 -16.83
N VAL A 32 -8.60 -29.78 -16.08
CA VAL A 32 -8.16 -31.11 -16.54
C VAL A 32 -9.29 -32.13 -16.55
N THR A 33 -10.28 -31.99 -15.66
CA THR A 33 -11.40 -32.95 -15.57
C THR A 33 -12.59 -32.55 -16.43
N LEU A 34 -13.06 -31.31 -16.30
CA LEU A 34 -14.29 -30.85 -16.95
C LEU A 34 -14.12 -30.64 -18.46
N SER A 35 -12.98 -30.08 -18.89
CA SER A 35 -12.76 -29.81 -20.33
C SER A 35 -12.77 -31.06 -21.21
N PRO A 36 -12.07 -32.18 -20.86
CA PRO A 36 -12.19 -33.42 -21.63
C PRO A 36 -13.58 -34.03 -21.62
N ILE A 37 -14.25 -34.00 -20.45
CA ILE A 37 -15.64 -34.52 -20.34
C ILE A 37 -16.58 -33.73 -21.24
N MET A 38 -16.57 -32.41 -21.15
CA MET A 38 -17.39 -31.56 -22.01
C MET A 38 -17.07 -31.75 -23.49
N SER A 39 -15.77 -31.89 -23.83
CA SER A 39 -15.37 -32.15 -25.21
C SER A 39 -15.92 -33.48 -25.73
N ALA A 40 -15.93 -34.53 -24.92
CA ALA A 40 -16.49 -35.83 -25.30
C ALA A 40 -18.01 -35.79 -25.51
N TYR A 41 -18.72 -35.00 -24.72
CA TYR A 41 -20.17 -34.81 -24.88
C TYR A 41 -20.57 -33.92 -26.08
N VAL A 42 -19.77 -32.88 -26.35
CA VAL A 42 -20.06 -31.89 -27.41
C VAL A 42 -19.62 -32.36 -28.79
N ASN A 43 -18.56 -33.17 -28.87
CA ASN A 43 -18.02 -33.75 -30.10
C ASN A 43 -18.20 -35.26 -30.12
N PRO A 44 -19.41 -35.80 -30.40
CA PRO A 44 -19.61 -37.23 -30.60
C PRO A 44 -18.81 -37.71 -31.83
N GLU A 45 -18.12 -38.83 -31.69
CA GLU A 45 -17.39 -39.46 -32.78
C GLU A 45 -18.27 -39.66 -34.02
N GLY A 46 -17.87 -39.10 -35.17
CA GLY A 46 -18.54 -39.29 -36.46
C GLY A 46 -19.60 -38.24 -36.83
N GLY A 47 -19.74 -37.16 -36.05
CA GLY A 47 -20.66 -36.07 -36.40
C GLY A 47 -20.17 -35.19 -37.55
N LYS A 48 -21.08 -34.87 -38.49
CA LYS A 48 -20.80 -33.85 -39.55
C LYS A 48 -20.56 -32.51 -38.85
N GLU A 49 -19.46 -31.85 -39.17
CA GLU A 49 -19.17 -30.52 -38.65
C GLU A 49 -20.36 -29.57 -38.87
N GLY A 50 -20.88 -29.04 -37.78
CA GLY A 50 -21.95 -28.05 -37.82
C GLY A 50 -21.46 -26.73 -38.48
N LYS A 51 -22.36 -25.94 -39.01
CA LYS A 51 -22.05 -24.63 -39.60
C LYS A 51 -21.31 -23.70 -38.61
N LEU A 52 -21.59 -23.80 -37.35
CA LEU A 52 -20.92 -23.03 -36.29
C LEU A 52 -19.49 -23.50 -36.07
N THR A 53 -19.29 -24.81 -35.97
CA THR A 53 -17.95 -25.43 -35.81
C THR A 53 -17.03 -25.04 -36.98
N ARG A 54 -17.56 -25.09 -38.19
CA ARG A 54 -16.80 -24.69 -39.41
C ARG A 54 -16.37 -23.21 -39.38
N ARG A 55 -17.24 -22.31 -38.88
CA ARG A 55 -16.88 -20.89 -38.74
C ARG A 55 -15.78 -20.71 -37.66
N VAL A 56 -15.95 -21.36 -36.52
CA VAL A 56 -14.96 -21.32 -35.44
C VAL A 56 -13.59 -21.84 -35.95
N ASN A 57 -13.56 -22.98 -36.61
CA ASN A 57 -12.34 -23.53 -37.19
C ASN A 57 -11.69 -22.56 -38.19
N GLN A 58 -12.46 -21.91 -39.06
CA GLN A 58 -11.92 -20.91 -40.00
C GLN A 58 -11.29 -19.70 -39.25
N TYR A 59 -11.85 -19.27 -38.13
CA TYR A 59 -11.22 -18.22 -37.31
C TYR A 59 -9.94 -18.72 -36.66
N PHE A 60 -9.94 -19.92 -36.13
CA PHE A 60 -8.72 -20.53 -35.54
C PHE A 60 -7.61 -20.68 -36.61
N ASP A 61 -7.93 -21.15 -37.79
CA ASP A 61 -6.96 -21.27 -38.91
C ASP A 61 -6.32 -19.91 -39.24
N LYS A 62 -7.11 -18.83 -39.26
CA LYS A 62 -6.60 -17.49 -39.48
C LYS A 62 -5.66 -17.03 -38.36
N ILE A 63 -6.07 -17.24 -37.11
CA ILE A 63 -5.23 -16.91 -35.92
C ILE A 63 -3.94 -17.71 -35.97
N GLN A 64 -4.01 -18.98 -36.29
CA GLN A 64 -2.87 -19.87 -36.41
C GLN A 64 -1.91 -19.39 -37.52
N GLN A 65 -2.43 -18.99 -38.67
CA GLN A 65 -1.61 -18.44 -39.75
C GLN A 65 -0.90 -17.13 -39.36
N ILE A 66 -1.61 -16.24 -38.63
CA ILE A 66 -1.02 -15.00 -38.13
C ILE A 66 0.08 -15.33 -37.11
N TYR A 67 -0.17 -16.27 -36.22
CA TYR A 67 0.80 -16.71 -35.22
C TYR A 67 2.07 -17.29 -35.88
N PHE A 68 1.93 -18.18 -36.86
CA PHE A 68 3.10 -18.71 -37.58
C PHE A 68 3.86 -17.65 -38.33
N LYS A 69 3.18 -16.69 -39.00
CA LYS A 69 3.87 -15.56 -39.65
C LYS A 69 4.63 -14.68 -38.65
N LEU A 70 4.05 -14.42 -37.49
CA LEU A 70 4.74 -13.69 -36.43
C LEU A 70 5.97 -14.48 -35.93
N LEU A 71 5.82 -15.78 -35.68
CA LEU A 71 6.93 -16.63 -35.26
C LEU A 71 8.06 -16.62 -36.29
N ASP A 72 7.75 -16.79 -37.56
CA ASP A 72 8.74 -16.76 -38.66
C ASP A 72 9.47 -15.42 -38.69
N THR A 73 8.73 -14.32 -38.53
CA THR A 73 9.30 -12.98 -38.46
C THR A 73 10.24 -12.87 -37.26
N PHE A 74 9.82 -13.30 -36.06
CA PHE A 74 10.65 -13.29 -34.88
C PHE A 74 11.88 -14.18 -35.00
N PHE A 75 11.75 -15.33 -35.64
CA PHE A 75 12.89 -16.20 -35.88
C PHE A 75 13.92 -15.60 -36.86
N ASN A 76 13.48 -14.80 -37.81
CA ASN A 76 14.40 -14.09 -38.72
C ASN A 76 15.09 -12.90 -38.03
N TRP A 77 14.47 -12.34 -36.96
CA TRP A 77 15.00 -11.21 -36.20
C TRP A 77 15.61 -11.62 -34.84
N ARG A 78 16.06 -12.89 -34.72
CA ARG A 78 16.62 -13.43 -33.46
C ARG A 78 17.66 -12.54 -32.78
N PRO A 79 18.72 -12.05 -33.50
CA PRO A 79 19.75 -11.28 -32.82
C PRO A 79 19.23 -9.93 -32.32
N GLN A 80 18.31 -9.30 -33.05
CA GLN A 80 17.72 -8.03 -32.63
C GLN A 80 16.82 -8.20 -31.40
N ILE A 81 16.00 -9.26 -31.40
CA ILE A 81 15.13 -9.59 -30.25
C ILE A 81 15.96 -9.92 -29.01
N LEU A 82 17.04 -10.69 -29.17
CA LEU A 82 17.97 -11.01 -28.10
C LEU A 82 18.63 -9.72 -27.56
N PHE A 83 19.06 -8.84 -28.45
CA PHE A 83 19.63 -7.55 -28.07
C PHE A 83 18.65 -6.71 -27.25
N VAL A 84 17.40 -6.57 -27.72
CA VAL A 84 16.35 -5.84 -27.00
C VAL A 84 16.07 -6.48 -25.63
N ALA A 85 15.98 -7.81 -25.56
CA ALA A 85 15.77 -8.53 -24.31
C ALA A 85 16.91 -8.29 -23.32
N ILE A 86 18.16 -8.30 -23.77
CA ILE A 86 19.34 -8.00 -22.95
C ILE A 86 19.29 -6.54 -22.46
N VAL A 87 18.99 -5.60 -23.35
CA VAL A 87 18.89 -4.17 -22.99
C VAL A 87 17.79 -3.95 -21.95
N LEU A 88 16.60 -4.52 -22.14
CA LEU A 88 15.51 -4.42 -21.17
C LEU A 88 15.87 -5.06 -19.83
N SER A 89 16.55 -6.22 -19.86
CA SER A 89 17.03 -6.87 -18.63
C SER A 89 18.07 -6.02 -17.90
N LEU A 90 18.97 -5.38 -18.61
CA LEU A 90 19.95 -4.46 -18.02
C LEU A 90 19.31 -3.19 -17.48
N LEU A 91 18.31 -2.64 -18.18
CA LEU A 91 17.55 -1.48 -17.71
C LEU A 91 16.72 -1.77 -16.44
N SER A 92 16.31 -3.02 -16.22
CA SER A 92 15.57 -3.38 -15.01
C SER A 92 16.39 -3.15 -13.73
N VAL A 93 17.73 -3.28 -13.79
CA VAL A 93 18.61 -3.08 -12.63
C VAL A 93 18.58 -1.64 -12.11
N PRO A 94 18.84 -0.58 -12.93
CA PRO A 94 18.75 0.79 -12.43
C PRO A 94 17.32 1.15 -11.99
N PHE A 95 16.27 0.70 -12.67
CA PHE A 95 14.91 0.95 -12.22
C PHE A 95 14.63 0.31 -10.85
N TYR A 96 15.11 -0.90 -10.61
CA TYR A 96 14.99 -1.54 -9.31
C TYR A 96 15.77 -0.80 -8.21
N LEU A 97 16.97 -0.29 -8.52
CA LEU A 97 17.78 0.46 -7.57
C LEU A 97 17.19 1.83 -7.25
N MET A 98 16.51 2.46 -8.21
CA MET A 98 15.85 3.76 -8.06
C MET A 98 14.45 3.64 -7.46
N SER A 99 13.87 2.44 -7.42
CA SER A 99 12.55 2.22 -6.82
C SER A 99 12.62 2.42 -5.31
N GLN A 100 11.64 3.15 -4.77
CA GLN A 100 11.46 3.31 -3.34
C GLN A 100 11.16 1.94 -2.72
N LYS A 101 11.85 1.62 -1.63
CA LYS A 101 11.71 0.34 -0.92
C LYS A 101 10.75 0.51 0.26
N GLU A 102 9.56 0.99 -0.03
CA GLU A 102 8.49 1.18 0.95
C GLU A 102 7.47 0.06 0.82
N LEU A 103 6.92 -0.38 1.94
CA LEU A 103 5.88 -1.40 1.95
C LEU A 103 4.54 -0.82 1.48
N ALA A 104 4.25 0.41 1.89
CA ALA A 104 3.16 1.23 1.40
C ALA A 104 3.54 2.71 1.52
N PRO A 105 3.36 3.52 0.48
CA PRO A 105 3.54 4.95 0.58
C PRO A 105 2.53 5.56 1.55
N ILE A 106 2.89 6.67 2.18
CA ILE A 106 1.96 7.43 3.02
C ILE A 106 0.94 8.09 2.10
N GLU A 107 -0.31 7.70 2.26
CA GLU A 107 -1.43 8.23 1.47
C GLU A 107 -2.08 9.43 2.14
N ASP A 108 -2.68 10.32 1.36
CA ASP A 108 -3.52 11.38 1.88
C ASP A 108 -4.86 10.80 2.37
N GLN A 109 -4.92 10.51 3.67
CA GLN A 109 -6.12 9.99 4.34
C GLN A 109 -7.03 11.11 4.85
N SER A 110 -6.81 12.36 4.44
CA SER A 110 -7.54 13.54 4.91
C SER A 110 -7.54 13.71 6.42
N SER A 111 -6.47 13.27 7.09
CA SER A 111 -6.31 13.35 8.53
C SER A 111 -4.86 13.68 8.89
N ILE A 112 -4.66 14.59 9.82
CA ILE A 112 -3.36 14.86 10.44
C ILE A 112 -3.51 14.60 11.94
N GLN A 113 -2.65 13.73 12.45
CA GLN A 113 -2.60 13.39 13.87
C GLN A 113 -1.51 14.19 14.56
N VAL A 114 -1.66 14.44 15.86
CA VAL A 114 -0.67 15.15 16.65
C VAL A 114 -0.42 14.34 17.93
N VAL A 115 0.81 13.88 18.07
CA VAL A 115 1.30 13.29 19.31
C VAL A 115 1.73 14.42 20.22
N VAL A 116 1.31 14.37 21.45
CA VAL A 116 1.50 15.43 22.43
C VAL A 116 2.21 14.87 23.65
N GLU A 117 3.35 15.43 23.96
CA GLU A 117 4.10 15.14 25.18
C GLU A 117 4.10 16.35 26.10
N ALA A 118 3.60 16.16 27.30
CA ALA A 118 3.67 17.14 28.37
C ALA A 118 4.88 16.86 29.27
N PRO A 119 5.37 17.86 30.02
CA PRO A 119 6.39 17.63 31.03
C PRO A 119 5.99 16.48 31.98
N PRO A 120 6.91 15.61 32.43
CA PRO A 120 6.60 14.39 33.18
C PRO A 120 5.75 14.60 34.44
N GLU A 121 5.89 15.76 35.08
CA GLU A 121 5.17 16.11 36.30
C GLU A 121 3.92 16.97 36.07
N SER A 122 3.43 17.02 34.83
CA SER A 122 2.26 17.82 34.50
C SER A 122 0.98 17.25 35.09
N SER A 123 0.14 18.12 35.60
CA SER A 123 -1.22 17.75 35.99
C SER A 123 -2.12 17.65 34.77
N GLN A 124 -3.17 16.84 34.87
CA GLN A 124 -4.16 16.74 33.78
C GLN A 124 -4.81 18.10 33.45
N SER A 125 -5.02 18.96 34.45
CA SER A 125 -5.55 20.30 34.24
C SER A 125 -4.59 21.20 33.45
N TYR A 126 -3.30 21.10 33.72
CA TYR A 126 -2.27 21.80 32.92
C TYR A 126 -2.28 21.34 31.48
N THR A 127 -2.18 20.02 31.27
CA THR A 127 -2.16 19.45 29.91
C THR A 127 -3.46 19.79 29.17
N SER A 128 -4.62 19.70 29.81
CA SER A 128 -5.91 20.06 29.23
C SER A 128 -5.97 21.55 28.83
N SER A 129 -5.46 22.45 29.66
CA SER A 129 -5.40 23.88 29.32
C SER A 129 -4.54 24.14 28.08
N LYS A 130 -3.37 23.50 28.00
CA LYS A 130 -2.47 23.63 26.86
C LYS A 130 -2.98 22.96 25.60
N MET A 131 -3.70 21.85 25.74
CA MET A 131 -4.38 21.19 24.64
C MET A 131 -5.50 22.06 24.03
N ASN A 132 -6.14 22.93 24.81
CA ASN A 132 -7.06 23.93 24.27
C ASN A 132 -6.36 24.95 23.34
N ASP A 133 -5.10 25.29 23.63
CA ASP A 133 -4.30 26.15 22.75
C ASP A 133 -3.97 25.41 21.46
N THR A 134 -3.59 24.13 21.56
CA THR A 134 -3.37 23.24 20.42
C THR A 134 -4.65 23.08 19.57
N ALA A 135 -5.81 22.90 20.20
CA ALA A 135 -7.09 22.80 19.49
C ALA A 135 -7.39 24.06 18.65
N ARG A 136 -7.04 25.25 19.16
CA ARG A 136 -7.24 26.49 18.37
C ARG A 136 -6.38 26.51 17.11
N VAL A 137 -5.14 26.01 17.20
CA VAL A 137 -4.26 25.90 16.02
C VAL A 137 -4.80 24.88 15.03
N LEU A 138 -5.24 23.71 15.51
CA LEU A 138 -5.81 22.65 14.68
C LEU A 138 -7.10 23.10 13.97
N ASN A 139 -8.01 23.76 14.71
CA ASN A 139 -9.26 24.29 14.15
C ASN A 139 -9.06 25.38 13.11
N ALA A 140 -7.93 26.09 13.15
CA ALA A 140 -7.57 27.10 12.16
C ALA A 140 -6.81 26.52 10.94
N THR A 141 -6.69 25.19 10.83
CA THR A 141 -6.08 24.52 9.67
C THR A 141 -7.01 24.58 8.48
N GLU A 142 -6.47 24.95 7.33
CA GLU A 142 -7.22 25.04 6.09
C GLU A 142 -7.85 23.70 5.72
N GLY A 143 -9.12 23.71 5.34
CA GLY A 143 -9.85 22.47 5.03
C GLY A 143 -10.22 21.61 6.23
N GLY A 144 -9.94 22.05 7.48
CA GLY A 144 -10.32 21.33 8.68
C GLY A 144 -11.85 21.27 8.86
N LYS A 145 -12.40 20.06 9.04
CA LYS A 145 -13.82 19.82 9.31
C LYS A 145 -14.10 19.71 10.80
N PHE A 146 -13.30 18.96 11.54
CA PHE A 146 -13.38 18.86 12.99
C PHE A 146 -12.04 18.44 13.59
N THR A 147 -11.87 18.72 14.88
CA THR A 147 -10.71 18.31 15.65
C THR A 147 -11.16 17.43 16.80
N TRP A 148 -10.28 16.51 17.19
CA TRP A 148 -10.51 15.62 18.32
C TRP A 148 -9.25 15.52 19.17
N GLN A 149 -9.41 15.23 20.47
CA GLN A 149 -8.30 15.13 21.41
C GLN A 149 -8.56 14.09 22.48
N ILE A 150 -7.52 13.36 22.86
CA ILE A 150 -7.47 12.46 24.01
C ILE A 150 -6.37 13.01 24.92
N ILE A 151 -6.72 13.31 26.17
CA ILE A 151 -5.85 14.02 27.10
C ILE A 151 -5.60 13.17 28.32
N THR A 152 -4.33 12.94 28.65
CA THR A 152 -3.87 12.37 29.92
C THR A 152 -2.99 13.38 30.65
N ALA A 153 -2.48 13.05 31.83
CA ALA A 153 -1.67 13.99 32.60
C ALA A 153 -0.34 14.32 31.91
N ALA A 154 0.40 13.31 31.49
CA ALA A 154 1.73 13.47 30.91
C ALA A 154 1.77 13.41 29.38
N ALA A 155 0.67 13.05 28.72
CA ALA A 155 0.61 12.89 27.28
C ALA A 155 -0.77 13.24 26.74
N GLY A 156 -0.84 13.47 25.44
CA GLY A 156 -2.07 13.63 24.71
C GLY A 156 -1.93 13.08 23.30
N PHE A 157 -3.06 12.89 22.68
CA PHE A 157 -3.12 12.52 21.28
C PHE A 157 -4.33 13.24 20.67
N GLY A 158 -4.17 13.79 19.50
CA GLY A 158 -5.25 14.50 18.85
C GLY A 158 -5.05 14.57 17.36
N GLY A 159 -5.94 15.28 16.70
CA GLY A 159 -5.82 15.45 15.28
C GLY A 159 -6.88 16.39 14.70
N VAL A 160 -6.72 16.66 13.43
CA VAL A 160 -7.68 17.36 12.61
C VAL A 160 -8.07 16.48 11.44
N GLU A 161 -9.36 16.29 11.27
CA GLU A 161 -9.94 15.68 10.08
C GLU A 161 -10.23 16.75 9.05
N LEU A 162 -9.70 16.56 7.86
CA LEU A 162 -9.78 17.50 6.74
C LEU A 162 -10.96 17.15 5.82
N ALA A 163 -11.30 18.06 4.96
CA ALA A 163 -12.18 17.78 3.84
C ALA A 163 -11.57 16.70 2.92
N PRO A 164 -12.37 15.94 2.16
CA PRO A 164 -11.86 15.03 1.15
C PRO A 164 -10.87 15.71 0.20
N TYR A 165 -9.90 14.95 -0.31
CA TYR A 165 -8.87 15.46 -1.21
C TYR A 165 -9.42 16.27 -2.39
N GLU A 166 -10.57 15.84 -2.93
CA GLU A 166 -11.25 16.48 -4.07
C GLU A 166 -11.82 17.88 -3.75
N GLU A 167 -12.03 18.18 -2.46
CA GLU A 167 -12.59 19.47 -1.96
C GLU A 167 -11.50 20.43 -1.46
N ARG A 168 -10.20 20.06 -1.56
CA ARG A 168 -9.07 20.85 -1.05
C ARG A 168 -8.11 21.26 -2.16
N GLU A 169 -7.49 22.42 -2.03
CA GLU A 169 -6.42 22.86 -2.93
C GLU A 169 -5.05 22.32 -2.50
N ASN A 170 -4.82 22.19 -1.19
CA ASN A 170 -3.57 21.75 -0.61
C ASN A 170 -3.60 20.26 -0.21
N SER A 171 -2.51 19.54 -0.47
CA SER A 171 -2.36 18.16 -0.02
C SER A 171 -2.15 18.09 1.50
N VAL A 172 -2.39 16.93 2.10
CA VAL A 172 -2.11 16.72 3.53
C VAL A 172 -0.63 16.93 3.86
N HIS A 173 0.26 16.67 2.91
CA HIS A 173 1.70 16.87 3.09
C HIS A 173 2.05 18.37 3.20
N ASP A 174 1.43 19.21 2.38
CA ASP A 174 1.64 20.67 2.42
C ASP A 174 1.10 21.25 3.72
N LEU A 175 -0.09 20.82 4.12
CA LEU A 175 -0.73 21.24 5.37
C LEU A 175 0.06 20.76 6.61
N LEU A 176 0.71 19.60 6.55
CA LEU A 176 1.56 19.09 7.62
C LEU A 176 2.72 20.05 7.92
N PHE A 177 3.41 20.55 6.88
CA PHE A 177 4.53 21.50 7.06
C PHE A 177 4.07 22.82 7.67
N ASP A 178 2.94 23.39 7.19
CA ASP A 178 2.37 24.59 7.76
C ASP A 178 1.98 24.38 9.23
N LEU A 179 1.32 23.26 9.51
CA LEU A 179 0.88 22.93 10.85
C LEU A 179 2.07 22.72 11.82
N TYR A 180 3.18 22.15 11.35
CA TYR A 180 4.41 22.01 12.12
C TYR A 180 4.93 23.37 12.61
N GLY A 181 4.98 24.35 11.71
CA GLY A 181 5.38 25.72 12.04
C GLY A 181 4.44 26.39 13.04
N ARG A 182 3.13 26.23 12.86
CA ARG A 182 2.11 26.84 13.73
C ARG A 182 2.05 26.22 15.10
N LEU A 183 2.17 24.89 15.21
CA LEU A 183 2.21 24.18 16.48
C LEU A 183 3.46 24.53 17.31
N GLY A 184 4.57 24.90 16.67
CA GLY A 184 5.78 25.38 17.35
C GLY A 184 5.55 26.67 18.16
N SER A 185 4.47 27.42 17.94
CA SER A 185 4.09 28.59 18.74
C SER A 185 3.42 28.25 20.08
N VAL A 186 2.94 27.00 20.23
CA VAL A 186 2.30 26.55 21.49
C VAL A 186 3.38 26.13 22.47
N THR A 187 3.50 26.89 23.54
CA THR A 187 4.53 26.67 24.56
C THR A 187 4.06 25.74 25.68
N GLY A 188 4.96 24.93 26.21
CA GLY A 188 4.69 24.07 27.37
C GLY A 188 4.26 22.65 27.03
N LEU A 189 4.18 22.30 25.76
CA LEU A 189 4.00 20.95 25.23
C LEU A 189 5.01 20.71 24.11
N SER A 190 5.42 19.47 23.92
CA SER A 190 6.07 19.01 22.71
C SER A 190 5.01 18.43 21.78
N LEU A 191 4.85 19.02 20.60
CA LEU A 191 3.79 18.70 19.65
C LEU A 191 4.41 18.16 18.35
N PHE A 192 4.04 16.93 18.00
CA PHE A 192 4.55 16.24 16.81
C PHE A 192 3.40 15.90 15.87
N PRO A 193 3.14 16.73 14.85
CA PRO A 193 2.16 16.38 13.83
C PRO A 193 2.72 15.27 12.94
N ILE A 194 1.91 14.23 12.73
CA ILE A 194 2.23 13.05 11.95
C ILE A 194 1.08 12.70 11.02
N LEU A 195 1.37 12.01 9.94
CA LEU A 195 0.35 11.41 9.09
C LEU A 195 0.04 9.99 9.57
N PRO A 196 -1.25 9.57 9.51
CA PRO A 196 -1.60 8.20 9.80
C PRO A 196 -0.84 7.24 8.89
N ALA A 197 -0.26 6.19 9.45
CA ALA A 197 0.38 5.17 8.65
C ALA A 197 -0.64 4.43 7.78
N SER A 198 -0.30 4.18 6.52
CA SER A 198 -1.17 3.43 5.57
C SER A 198 -1.37 1.97 5.99
N LEU A 199 -0.47 1.42 6.80
CA LEU A 199 -0.53 0.06 7.33
C LEU A 199 -0.43 0.08 8.86
N PRO A 200 -1.06 -0.88 9.56
CA PRO A 200 -0.90 -1.02 10.99
C PRO A 200 0.56 -1.35 11.32
N THR A 201 1.30 -0.36 11.80
CA THR A 201 2.68 -0.48 12.23
C THR A 201 2.76 -0.56 13.75
N ALA A 202 3.89 -1.06 14.26
CA ALA A 202 4.10 -1.14 15.71
C ALA A 202 4.43 0.21 16.36
N GLY A 203 4.74 1.25 15.57
CA GLY A 203 5.15 2.57 16.02
C GLY A 203 4.35 3.71 15.40
N GLN A 204 4.45 4.89 16.01
CA GLN A 204 3.80 6.12 15.53
C GLN A 204 4.73 6.95 14.64
N PHE A 205 6.03 6.68 14.68
CA PHE A 205 7.06 7.41 13.93
C PHE A 205 7.77 6.47 12.96
N ASP A 206 8.30 7.01 11.89
CA ASP A 206 9.07 6.26 10.88
C ASP A 206 10.32 5.59 11.47
N VAL A 207 10.90 6.20 12.49
CA VAL A 207 12.04 5.66 13.23
C VAL A 207 11.79 5.81 14.73
N GLU A 208 11.71 4.70 15.43
CA GLU A 208 11.61 4.65 16.88
C GLU A 208 12.84 3.96 17.48
N VAL A 209 13.51 4.66 18.39
CA VAL A 209 14.67 4.12 19.10
C VAL A 209 14.30 3.91 20.57
N VAL A 210 14.28 2.66 21.01
CA VAL A 210 14.04 2.31 22.40
C VAL A 210 15.36 2.10 23.12
N ILE A 211 15.73 3.01 24.02
CA ILE A 211 16.89 2.88 24.89
C ILE A 211 16.43 2.15 26.16
N ARG A 212 17.03 0.99 26.41
CA ARG A 212 16.80 0.22 27.64
C ARG A 212 18.04 0.27 28.49
N ALA A 213 17.87 0.64 29.76
CA ALA A 213 18.93 0.55 30.76
C ALA A 213 18.39 -0.25 31.96
N SER A 214 19.28 -0.98 32.60
CA SER A 214 18.99 -1.72 33.82
C SER A 214 19.35 -0.95 35.08
N ASP A 215 19.85 0.28 34.93
CA ASP A 215 20.25 1.15 36.01
C ASP A 215 19.08 2.02 36.49
N ASP A 216 19.27 2.66 37.67
CA ASP A 216 18.28 3.54 38.26
C ASP A 216 17.88 4.68 37.33
N PRO A 217 16.59 5.05 37.20
CA PRO A 217 16.11 6.14 36.36
C PRO A 217 16.85 7.47 36.50
N GLU A 218 17.44 7.75 37.67
CA GLU A 218 18.24 8.96 37.93
C GLU A 218 19.58 8.95 37.18
N THR A 219 20.12 7.80 36.78
CA THR A 219 21.38 7.65 36.07
C THR A 219 21.23 7.75 34.55
N ILE A 220 19.99 7.75 34.04
CA ILE A 220 19.65 7.74 32.62
C ILE A 220 19.29 9.14 32.10
N ARG A 221 19.21 10.14 32.98
CA ARG A 221 18.92 11.55 32.62
C ARG A 221 20.06 12.31 32.06
#